data_c74b81433ab3179a61b48324b16b15de
#
_entry.id   c74b81433ab3179a61b48324b16b15de
#
_cell.length_a   1.000
_cell.length_b   1.000
_cell.length_c   1.000
_cell.angle_alpha   90.00
_cell.angle_beta   90.00
_cell.angle_gamma   90.00
#
_symmetry.space_group_name_H-M   'P 1'
#
loop_
_entity.id
_entity.type
_entity.pdbx_description
1 polymer ?
#
loop_
_entity_poly.entity_id
_entity_poly.type
_entity_poly.pdbx_seq_one_letter_code
_entity_poly.pdbx_strand_id
1 'polypeptide(L)'
;YNVVGVITMPDKPAGRGHKIQYSPVKQYALEQNLPLLQPEKLKDEAFVEALREWKADLQIVVAFRMLPEVVWNMPRLGTFNLHASLLPQYRGAAPINWAVINGDTETGITTFFLKHEIDTGEVIQQVRVPIADTDNVEVVHDKLMMLGGKLVLETVAVSYTHLRAHETKA
;
A
#
# COMPACT_ATOMS: atom_id res chain seq x y z
N TYR A 1 -3.16 -7.40 15.47
CA TYR A 1 -3.30 -5.96 15.27
C TYR A 1 -4.76 -5.57 15.11
N ASN A 2 -5.10 -4.35 15.50
CA ASN A 2 -6.44 -3.81 15.35
C ASN A 2 -6.53 -2.97 14.06
N VAL A 3 -7.29 -3.44 13.09
CA VAL A 3 -7.56 -2.68 11.84
C VAL A 3 -8.73 -1.74 12.11
N VAL A 4 -8.44 -0.45 12.20
CA VAL A 4 -9.44 0.59 12.55
C VAL A 4 -10.27 1.04 11.36
N GLY A 5 -9.83 0.80 10.14
CA GLY A 5 -10.59 1.13 8.94
C GLY A 5 -9.82 0.87 7.64
N VAL A 6 -10.54 0.96 6.55
CA VAL A 6 -10.06 0.74 5.18
C VAL A 6 -10.47 1.90 4.29
N ILE A 7 -9.58 2.32 3.41
CA ILE A 7 -9.85 3.33 2.39
C ILE A 7 -9.71 2.69 1.02
N THR A 8 -10.73 2.82 0.20
CA THR A 8 -10.70 2.36 -1.20
C THR A 8 -11.07 3.48 -2.16
N MET A 9 -10.81 3.25 -3.44
CA MET A 9 -11.33 4.12 -4.49
C MET A 9 -12.86 4.11 -4.48
N PRO A 10 -13.52 5.22 -4.87
CA PRO A 10 -14.95 5.22 -5.11
C PRO A 10 -15.36 4.13 -6.10
N ASP A 11 -16.55 3.57 -5.90
CA ASP A 11 -17.09 2.58 -6.80
C ASP A 11 -17.28 3.18 -8.20
N LYS A 12 -16.93 2.40 -9.20
CA LYS A 12 -17.13 2.76 -10.60
C LYS A 12 -17.98 1.70 -11.30
N PRO A 13 -18.88 2.09 -12.19
CA PRO A 13 -19.53 1.15 -13.07
C PRO A 13 -18.47 0.42 -13.92
N ALA A 14 -18.52 -0.90 -13.95
CA ALA A 14 -17.60 -1.71 -14.73
C ALA A 14 -18.34 -2.72 -15.60
N GLY A 15 -17.77 -3.02 -16.76
CA GLY A 15 -18.27 -4.03 -17.69
C GLY A 15 -19.50 -3.63 -18.52
N ARG A 16 -19.96 -4.56 -19.33
CA ARG A 16 -21.19 -4.41 -20.13
C ARG A 16 -22.40 -4.41 -19.19
N GLY A 17 -23.20 -3.36 -19.22
CA GLY A 17 -24.39 -3.20 -18.37
C GLY A 17 -24.21 -2.31 -17.15
N HIS A 18 -23.07 -1.61 -17.01
CA HIS A 18 -22.83 -0.59 -15.97
C HIS A 18 -23.14 -1.05 -14.52
N LYS A 19 -22.99 -2.33 -14.23
CA LYS A 19 -23.14 -2.84 -12.86
C LYS A 19 -21.98 -2.33 -11.99
N ILE A 20 -22.31 -1.82 -10.80
CA ILE A 20 -21.29 -1.43 -9.81
C ILE A 20 -20.58 -2.69 -9.35
N GLN A 21 -19.26 -2.73 -9.54
CA GLN A 21 -18.41 -3.79 -9.01
C GLN A 21 -17.56 -3.23 -7.86
N TYR A 22 -17.60 -3.93 -6.74
CA TYR A 22 -16.76 -3.60 -5.60
C TYR A 22 -15.34 -4.16 -5.79
N SER A 23 -14.34 -3.41 -5.38
CA SER A 23 -12.97 -3.95 -5.34
C SER A 23 -12.89 -5.12 -4.33
N PRO A 24 -11.96 -6.07 -4.53
CA PRO A 24 -11.75 -7.16 -3.56
C PRO A 24 -11.50 -6.65 -2.14
N VAL A 25 -10.78 -5.53 -1.99
CA VAL A 25 -10.50 -4.91 -0.70
C VAL A 25 -11.78 -4.38 -0.05
N LYS A 26 -12.66 -3.75 -0.83
CA LYS A 26 -13.97 -3.30 -0.32
C LYS A 26 -14.84 -4.49 0.08
N GLN A 27 -14.91 -5.52 -0.74
CA GLN A 27 -15.68 -6.74 -0.41
C GLN A 27 -15.23 -7.33 0.93
N TYR A 28 -13.93 -7.49 1.11
CA TYR A 28 -13.36 -7.98 2.35
C TYR A 28 -13.68 -7.07 3.56
N ALA A 29 -13.54 -5.75 3.39
CA ALA A 29 -13.86 -4.79 4.45
C ALA A 29 -15.33 -4.90 4.90
N LEU A 30 -16.27 -5.07 3.96
CA LEU A 30 -17.68 -5.26 4.26
C LEU A 30 -17.94 -6.60 4.96
N GLU A 31 -17.34 -7.68 4.48
CA GLU A 31 -17.44 -9.02 5.08
C GLU A 31 -16.92 -9.05 6.53
N GLN A 32 -15.87 -8.30 6.81
CA GLN A 32 -15.26 -8.20 8.14
C GLN A 32 -15.83 -7.07 9.01
N ASN A 33 -16.86 -6.37 8.54
CA ASN A 33 -17.47 -5.21 9.23
C ASN A 33 -16.43 -4.13 9.60
N LEU A 34 -15.43 -3.91 8.74
CA LEU A 34 -14.44 -2.86 8.93
C LEU A 34 -15.01 -1.51 8.49
N PRO A 35 -14.75 -0.41 9.21
CA PRO A 35 -15.07 0.94 8.75
C PRO A 35 -14.46 1.20 7.38
N LEU A 36 -15.23 1.81 6.47
CA LEU A 36 -14.83 2.06 5.09
C LEU A 36 -15.03 3.53 4.71
N LEU A 37 -14.01 4.12 4.12
CA LEU A 37 -14.08 5.45 3.50
C LEU A 37 -13.71 5.34 2.01
N GLN A 38 -14.47 6.04 1.17
CA GLN A 38 -14.28 6.06 -0.29
C GLN A 38 -14.26 7.51 -0.82
N PRO A 39 -13.23 8.29 -0.46
CA PRO A 39 -13.20 9.71 -0.83
C PRO A 39 -12.95 9.90 -2.33
N GLU A 40 -13.71 10.78 -2.97
CA GLU A 40 -13.39 11.27 -4.31
C GLU A 40 -12.16 12.17 -4.30
N LYS A 41 -12.10 13.05 -3.31
CA LYS A 41 -10.98 13.99 -3.10
C LYS A 41 -10.31 13.72 -1.75
N LEU A 42 -9.03 13.40 -1.79
CA LEU A 42 -8.22 13.08 -0.60
C LEU A 42 -7.91 14.30 0.29
N LYS A 43 -8.15 15.52 -0.22
CA LYS A 43 -7.97 16.77 0.53
C LYS A 43 -9.28 17.30 1.11
N ASP A 44 -10.40 16.61 0.89
CA ASP A 44 -11.69 17.02 1.42
C ASP A 44 -11.68 17.01 2.95
N GLU A 45 -12.08 18.11 3.57
CA GLU A 45 -12.05 18.27 5.03
C GLU A 45 -12.88 17.21 5.76
N ALA A 46 -14.04 16.86 5.22
CA ALA A 46 -14.90 15.83 5.81
C ALA A 46 -14.21 14.47 5.82
N PHE A 47 -13.50 14.12 4.75
CA PHE A 47 -12.70 12.89 4.69
C PHE A 47 -11.53 12.92 5.66
N VAL A 48 -10.76 14.00 5.68
CA VAL A 48 -9.59 14.15 6.56
C VAL A 48 -10.02 14.05 8.03
N GLU A 49 -11.12 14.67 8.40
CA GLU A 49 -11.66 14.61 9.76
C GLU A 49 -12.15 13.20 10.13
N ALA A 50 -12.88 12.53 9.24
CA ALA A 50 -13.31 11.14 9.45
C ALA A 50 -12.12 10.19 9.61
N LEU A 51 -11.05 10.39 8.83
CA LEU A 51 -9.82 9.62 8.96
C LEU A 51 -9.11 9.89 10.29
N ARG A 52 -9.09 11.15 10.73
CA ARG A 52 -8.49 11.53 12.02
C ARG A 52 -9.19 10.87 13.20
N GLU A 53 -10.49 10.74 13.16
CA GLU A 53 -11.30 10.11 14.20
C GLU A 53 -10.97 8.61 14.39
N TRP A 54 -10.44 7.94 13.37
CA TRP A 54 -9.97 6.57 13.49
C TRP A 54 -8.77 6.42 14.41
N LYS A 55 -8.01 7.49 14.65
CA LYS A 55 -6.82 7.50 15.51
C LYS A 55 -5.84 6.37 15.20
N ALA A 56 -5.64 6.10 13.91
CA ALA A 56 -4.70 5.08 13.48
C ALA A 56 -3.27 5.44 13.91
N ASP A 57 -2.56 4.48 14.47
CA ASP A 57 -1.14 4.65 14.81
C ASP A 57 -0.25 4.57 13.57
N LEU A 58 -0.64 3.79 12.58
CA LEU A 58 0.11 3.48 11.38
C LEU A 58 -0.84 3.40 10.18
N GLN A 59 -0.42 3.90 9.04
CA GLN A 59 -1.12 3.69 7.76
C GLN A 59 -0.29 2.83 6.81
N ILE A 60 -0.98 2.01 6.04
CA ILE A 60 -0.40 1.12 5.04
C ILE A 60 -1.02 1.44 3.69
N VAL A 61 -0.19 1.68 2.69
CA VAL A 61 -0.62 1.98 1.32
C VAL A 61 -0.19 0.86 0.39
N VAL A 62 -1.12 0.38 -0.42
CA VAL A 62 -0.86 -0.60 -1.47
C VAL A 62 -1.60 -0.18 -2.73
N ALA A 63 -0.87 0.08 -3.81
CA ALA A 63 -1.43 0.40 -5.13
C ALA A 63 -2.56 1.46 -5.09
N PHE A 64 -2.32 2.59 -4.45
CA PHE A 64 -3.31 3.64 -4.28
C PHE A 64 -2.88 4.95 -4.96
N ARG A 65 -3.78 5.93 -5.00
CA ARG A 65 -3.48 7.28 -5.49
C ARG A 65 -2.41 7.96 -4.62
N MET A 66 -1.73 8.94 -5.19
CA MET A 66 -0.82 9.79 -4.41
C MET A 66 -1.58 10.44 -3.25
N LEU A 67 -1.09 10.21 -2.04
CA LEU A 67 -1.68 10.77 -0.83
C LEU A 67 -1.15 12.19 -0.59
N PRO A 68 -2.01 13.16 -0.25
CA PRO A 68 -1.55 14.45 0.21
C PRO A 68 -0.90 14.34 1.60
N GLU A 69 -0.04 15.29 1.92
CA GLU A 69 0.70 15.31 3.19
C GLU A 69 -0.22 15.24 4.41
N VAL A 70 -1.32 15.97 4.41
CA VAL A 70 -2.31 15.96 5.49
C VAL A 70 -2.87 14.57 5.80
N VAL A 71 -2.80 13.64 4.84
CA VAL A 71 -3.24 12.24 5.00
C VAL A 71 -2.08 11.35 5.42
N TRP A 72 -0.96 11.34 4.65
CA TRP A 72 0.11 10.39 4.94
C TRP A 72 0.94 10.76 6.18
N ASN A 73 0.97 12.03 6.57
CA ASN A 73 1.69 12.49 7.76
C ASN A 73 0.82 12.51 9.03
N MET A 74 -0.40 11.99 8.96
CA MET A 74 -1.34 12.00 10.08
C MET A 74 -0.99 11.01 11.20
N PRO A 75 -0.65 9.73 10.92
CA PRO A 75 -0.44 8.77 12.00
C PRO A 75 0.93 8.97 12.66
N ARG A 76 0.97 8.78 13.97
CA ARG A 76 2.20 8.99 14.77
C ARG A 76 3.37 8.06 14.39
N LEU A 77 3.08 6.88 13.88
CA LEU A 77 4.09 5.92 13.40
C LEU A 77 4.35 6.05 11.89
N GLY A 78 3.71 7.03 11.25
CA GLY A 78 3.89 7.29 9.83
C GLY A 78 3.01 6.43 8.92
N THR A 79 3.29 6.55 7.64
CA THR A 79 2.64 5.81 6.56
C THR A 79 3.69 5.12 5.72
N PHE A 80 3.57 3.81 5.52
CA PHE A 80 4.44 3.11 4.59
C PHE A 80 3.68 2.58 3.38
N ASN A 81 4.39 2.43 2.27
CA ASN A 81 3.89 1.84 1.04
C ASN A 81 4.55 0.49 0.78
N LEU A 82 3.77 -0.43 0.24
CA LEU A 82 4.25 -1.65 -0.40
C LEU A 82 4.34 -1.41 -1.90
N HIS A 83 5.55 -1.35 -2.43
CA HIS A 83 5.83 -1.12 -3.85
C HIS A 83 6.37 -2.38 -4.52
N ALA A 84 5.85 -2.70 -5.70
CA ALA A 84 6.15 -3.93 -6.40
C ALA A 84 7.39 -3.83 -7.29
N SER A 85 8.49 -3.35 -6.74
CA SER A 85 9.82 -3.38 -7.34
C SER A 85 10.92 -3.42 -6.28
N LEU A 86 12.13 -3.65 -6.74
CA LEU A 86 13.36 -3.44 -5.95
C LEU A 86 13.76 -1.97 -6.07
N LEU A 87 13.24 -1.11 -5.19
CA LEU A 87 13.61 0.31 -5.22
C LEU A 87 15.14 0.48 -5.11
N PRO A 88 15.74 1.42 -5.85
CA PRO A 88 15.12 2.54 -6.59
C PRO A 88 14.63 2.24 -8.02
N GLN A 89 14.72 1.00 -8.47
CA GLN A 89 14.25 0.60 -9.78
C GLN A 89 12.72 0.72 -9.88
N TYR A 90 12.22 1.16 -11.02
CA TYR A 90 10.80 1.22 -11.35
C TYR A 90 9.95 2.00 -10.32
N ARG A 91 10.43 3.16 -9.89
CA ARG A 91 9.59 4.12 -9.16
C ARG A 91 8.36 4.51 -9.99
N GLY A 92 7.25 4.79 -9.32
CA GLY A 92 6.03 5.22 -9.97
C GLY A 92 5.14 4.07 -10.44
N ALA A 93 4.50 4.22 -11.60
CA ALA A 93 3.42 3.34 -12.05
C ALA A 93 3.90 2.05 -12.73
N ALA A 94 3.12 0.98 -12.57
CA ALA A 94 3.24 -0.30 -13.28
C ALA A 94 4.63 -0.98 -13.18
N PRO A 95 5.27 -1.05 -12.02
CA PRO A 95 6.62 -1.60 -11.88
C PRO A 95 6.75 -3.05 -12.35
N ILE A 96 5.74 -3.88 -12.12
CA ILE A 96 5.72 -5.30 -12.54
C ILE A 96 5.76 -5.40 -14.06
N ASN A 97 4.93 -4.59 -14.75
CA ASN A 97 4.89 -4.60 -16.21
C ASN A 97 6.26 -4.23 -16.81
N TRP A 98 6.90 -3.22 -16.26
CA TRP A 98 8.20 -2.77 -16.76
C TRP A 98 9.30 -3.79 -16.54
N ALA A 99 9.33 -4.48 -15.40
CA ALA A 99 10.30 -5.56 -15.15
C ALA A 99 10.15 -6.69 -16.18
N VAL A 100 8.91 -7.10 -16.49
CA VAL A 100 8.66 -8.15 -17.48
C VAL A 100 8.95 -7.67 -18.91
N ILE A 101 8.54 -6.46 -19.28
CA ILE A 101 8.79 -5.89 -20.63
C ILE A 101 10.29 -5.75 -20.89
N ASN A 102 11.06 -5.33 -19.89
CA ASN A 102 12.50 -5.18 -20.02
C ASN A 102 13.28 -6.52 -19.99
N GLY A 103 12.59 -7.63 -19.75
CA GLY A 103 13.23 -8.95 -19.68
C GLY A 103 14.10 -9.12 -18.44
N ASP A 104 13.77 -8.47 -17.34
CA ASP A 104 14.50 -8.63 -16.09
C ASP A 104 14.37 -10.07 -15.59
N THR A 105 15.44 -10.61 -15.06
CA THR A 105 15.49 -11.96 -14.48
C THR A 105 15.13 -11.96 -12.99
N GLU A 106 14.98 -10.78 -12.41
CA GLU A 106 14.67 -10.57 -11.00
C GLU A 106 13.82 -9.30 -10.82
N THR A 107 12.89 -9.36 -9.90
CA THR A 107 12.18 -8.21 -9.37
C THR A 107 12.03 -8.35 -7.86
N GLY A 108 11.11 -7.65 -7.25
CA GLY A 108 10.83 -7.79 -5.82
C GLY A 108 9.76 -6.86 -5.32
N ILE A 109 9.69 -6.78 -4.03
CA ILE A 109 8.81 -5.89 -3.28
C ILE A 109 9.63 -5.10 -2.26
N THR A 110 9.24 -3.85 -2.06
CA THR A 110 9.88 -2.95 -1.10
C THR A 110 8.82 -2.29 -0.24
N THR A 111 9.01 -2.29 1.07
CA THR A 111 8.27 -1.42 1.98
C THR A 111 9.13 -0.21 2.35
N PHE A 112 8.55 0.98 2.31
CA PHE A 112 9.25 2.23 2.61
C PHE A 112 8.28 3.26 3.19
N PHE A 113 8.78 4.14 4.06
CA PHE A 113 7.98 5.26 4.58
C PHE A 113 7.75 6.33 3.52
N LEU A 114 6.53 6.86 3.47
CA LEU A 114 6.21 7.96 2.56
C LEU A 114 6.91 9.25 2.98
N LYS A 115 7.34 10.00 1.97
CA LYS A 115 7.89 11.35 2.06
C LYS A 115 7.27 12.21 0.95
N HIS A 116 7.68 13.48 0.87
CA HIS A 116 7.17 14.40 -0.17
C HIS A 116 7.42 13.94 -1.61
N GLU A 117 8.55 13.30 -1.85
CA GLU A 117 8.92 12.81 -3.19
C GLU A 117 8.43 11.39 -3.41
N ILE A 118 8.02 11.08 -4.65
CA ILE A 118 7.45 9.79 -5.03
C ILE A 118 8.49 8.68 -4.87
N ASP A 119 8.15 7.66 -4.07
CA ASP A 119 8.92 6.42 -3.89
C ASP A 119 10.41 6.66 -3.52
N THR A 120 10.69 7.73 -2.78
CA THR A 120 12.05 8.08 -2.33
C THR A 120 12.24 7.94 -0.81
N GLY A 121 11.21 7.52 -0.10
CA GLY A 121 11.25 7.37 1.34
C GLY A 121 12.25 6.33 1.81
N GLU A 122 12.47 6.30 3.11
CA GLU A 122 13.37 5.35 3.75
C GLU A 122 12.86 3.92 3.59
N VAL A 123 13.68 3.07 2.97
CA VAL A 123 13.37 1.65 2.79
C VAL A 123 13.39 0.95 4.15
N ILE A 124 12.32 0.22 4.44
CA ILE A 124 12.18 -0.55 5.67
C ILE A 124 12.65 -1.97 5.42
N GLN A 125 12.06 -2.62 4.41
CA GLN A 125 12.38 -4.00 4.04
C GLN A 125 12.27 -4.19 2.52
N GLN A 126 12.99 -5.18 2.01
CA GLN A 126 12.99 -5.52 0.60
C GLN A 126 13.13 -7.03 0.42
N VAL A 127 12.34 -7.61 -0.47
CA VAL A 127 12.39 -9.03 -0.82
C VAL A 127 12.59 -9.19 -2.32
N ARG A 128 13.55 -10.01 -2.71
CA ARG A 128 13.86 -10.35 -4.10
C ARG A 128 13.05 -11.55 -4.57
N VAL A 129 12.65 -11.53 -5.82
CA VAL A 129 11.87 -12.59 -6.47
C VAL A 129 12.44 -12.84 -7.86
N PRO A 130 12.79 -14.06 -8.21
CA PRO A 130 13.25 -14.38 -9.56
C PRO A 130 12.07 -14.33 -10.55
N ILE A 131 12.35 -13.90 -11.76
CA ILE A 131 11.45 -13.97 -12.92
C ILE A 131 12.01 -15.04 -13.85
N ALA A 132 11.24 -16.10 -14.08
CA ALA A 132 11.59 -17.12 -15.05
C ALA A 132 11.27 -16.65 -16.48
N ASP A 133 11.97 -17.17 -17.47
CA ASP A 133 11.76 -16.82 -18.90
C ASP A 133 10.31 -17.08 -19.37
N THR A 134 9.61 -17.97 -18.68
CA THR A 134 8.20 -18.32 -18.97
C THR A 134 7.20 -17.50 -18.18
N ASP A 135 7.64 -16.67 -17.23
CA ASP A 135 6.76 -15.88 -16.38
C ASP A 135 6.20 -14.68 -17.17
N ASN A 136 4.90 -14.56 -17.20
CA ASN A 136 4.22 -13.37 -17.65
C ASN A 136 3.90 -12.42 -16.49
N VAL A 137 3.32 -11.26 -16.78
CA VAL A 137 2.96 -10.24 -15.78
C VAL A 137 2.03 -10.79 -14.69
N GLU A 138 1.07 -11.65 -15.06
CA GLU A 138 0.11 -12.24 -14.11
C GLU A 138 0.82 -13.16 -13.11
N VAL A 139 1.70 -14.03 -13.60
CA VAL A 139 2.48 -14.94 -12.74
C VAL A 139 3.37 -14.16 -11.77
N VAL A 140 4.05 -13.13 -12.26
CA VAL A 140 4.90 -12.27 -11.40
C VAL A 140 4.05 -11.52 -10.39
N HIS A 141 2.91 -10.95 -10.81
CA HIS A 141 1.96 -10.28 -9.92
C HIS A 141 1.52 -11.20 -8.78
N ASP A 142 1.13 -12.43 -9.09
CA ASP A 142 0.63 -13.38 -8.08
C ASP A 142 1.72 -13.77 -7.07
N LYS A 143 2.95 -13.99 -7.55
CA LYS A 143 4.12 -14.22 -6.67
C LYS A 143 4.32 -13.05 -5.70
N LEU A 144 4.31 -11.82 -6.21
CA LEU A 144 4.53 -10.62 -5.41
C LEU A 144 3.37 -10.34 -4.46
N MET A 145 2.14 -10.62 -4.86
CA MET A 145 0.95 -10.48 -4.01
C MET A 145 1.02 -11.36 -2.77
N MET A 146 1.38 -12.62 -2.92
CA MET A 146 1.52 -13.57 -1.81
C MET A 146 2.63 -13.16 -0.84
N LEU A 147 3.79 -12.77 -1.36
CA LEU A 147 4.91 -12.30 -0.55
C LEU A 147 4.63 -10.93 0.06
N GLY A 148 3.89 -10.06 -0.62
CA GLY A 148 3.54 -8.73 -0.17
C GLY A 148 2.73 -8.73 1.12
N GLY A 149 1.73 -9.60 1.22
CA GLY A 149 0.96 -9.76 2.45
C GLY A 149 1.83 -10.13 3.66
N LYS A 150 2.78 -11.03 3.45
CA LYS A 150 3.76 -11.45 4.47
C LYS A 150 4.68 -10.31 4.88
N LEU A 151 5.25 -9.62 3.89
CA LEU A 151 6.16 -8.51 4.10
C LEU A 151 5.48 -7.34 4.83
N VAL A 152 4.21 -7.05 4.52
CA VAL A 152 3.44 -6.02 5.24
C VAL A 152 3.33 -6.35 6.73
N LEU A 153 3.00 -7.59 7.09
CA LEU A 153 2.93 -8.01 8.50
C LEU A 153 4.27 -7.88 9.21
N GLU A 154 5.36 -8.28 8.58
CA GLU A 154 6.72 -8.13 9.11
C GLU A 154 7.08 -6.65 9.28
N THR A 155 6.74 -5.81 8.30
CA THR A 155 6.98 -4.36 8.35
C THR A 155 6.21 -3.68 9.47
N VAL A 156 4.96 -4.07 9.70
CA VAL A 156 4.16 -3.59 10.84
C VAL A 156 4.86 -3.91 12.15
N ALA A 157 5.31 -5.15 12.33
CA ALA A 157 6.03 -5.55 13.55
C ALA A 157 7.31 -4.73 13.77
N VAL A 158 8.11 -4.50 12.73
CA VAL A 158 9.33 -3.66 12.80
C VAL A 158 8.99 -2.22 13.12
N SER A 159 7.97 -1.64 12.51
CA SER A 159 7.54 -0.26 12.73
C SER A 159 7.13 -0.03 14.20
N TYR A 160 6.37 -0.94 14.78
CA TYR A 160 5.98 -0.85 16.19
C TYR A 160 7.17 -1.01 17.15
N THR A 161 8.12 -1.88 16.84
CA THR A 161 9.29 -2.15 17.71
C THR A 161 10.29 -1.00 17.67
N HIS A 162 10.57 -0.46 16.49
CA HIS A 162 11.56 0.59 16.28
C HIS A 162 11.14 1.93 16.94
N LEU A 163 9.87 2.27 16.87
CA LEU A 163 9.35 3.53 17.41
C LEU A 163 9.12 3.48 18.93
N ARG A 164 8.78 2.35 19.51
CA ARG A 164 8.81 2.17 20.96
C ARG A 164 10.20 2.43 21.57
N ALA A 165 11.26 2.08 20.85
CA ALA A 165 12.63 2.33 21.31
C ALA A 165 13.02 3.82 21.29
N HIS A 166 12.35 4.65 20.49
CA HIS A 166 12.54 6.10 20.47
C HIS A 166 11.72 6.82 21.54
N GLU A 167 10.49 6.36 21.83
CA GLU A 167 9.63 6.94 22.89
C GLU A 167 10.19 6.72 24.30
N THR A 168 10.97 5.65 24.53
CA THR A 168 11.58 5.36 25.85
C THR A 168 12.90 6.08 26.09
N LYS A 169 13.43 6.86 25.13
CA LYS A 169 14.67 7.62 25.23
C LYS A 169 14.47 9.14 25.33
N ALA A 170 13.22 9.60 25.42
CA ALA A 170 12.87 11.02 25.58
C ALA A 170 12.59 11.37 27.05
#